data_21b21024c9181c37676935d28d204567
#
_entry.id   21b21024c9181c37676935d28d204567
#
_cell.length_a   1.000
_cell.length_b   1.000
_cell.length_c   1.000
_cell.angle_alpha   90.00
_cell.angle_beta   90.00
_cell.angle_gamma   90.00
#
_symmetry.space_group_name_H-M   'P 1'
#
loop_
_entity.id
_entity.type
_entity.pdbx_description
1 polymer ?
#
loop_
_entity_poly.entity_id
_entity_poly.type
_entity_poly.pdbx_seq_one_letter_code
_entity_poly.pdbx_strand_id
1 'polypeptide(L)'
;YFMDELQEMREQMAALKEKLNKQEVVNDRLIRDVLIKKKKSVDKNIWFVGICGLITITIGNWTFFDLGVSTWFLIGTTVLMLASFLLTIIPHNWVKKADIQSGNLLVAAKQARRLRKLYKDWEIIGIVLSIIWVGWLFAELTSAVDNKPLLYGLIGGCIFGGIIGGIVGFRQNKKVINELDGMIRYIEEISELDEENNKEEKGL
;
A
#
# COMPACT_ATOMS: atom_id res chain seq x y z
N TYR A 1 -57.26 -21.55 19.30
CA TYR A 1 -57.01 -20.14 19.04
C TYR A 1 -55.66 -19.67 19.60
N PHE A 2 -55.37 -19.79 20.89
CA PHE A 2 -54.12 -19.31 21.51
C PHE A 2 -52.89 -20.13 21.11
N MET A 3 -53.05 -21.43 20.87
CA MET A 3 -51.95 -22.29 20.38
C MET A 3 -51.61 -22.03 18.90
N ASP A 4 -52.60 -21.68 18.09
CA ASP A 4 -52.34 -21.32 16.66
C ASP A 4 -51.60 -19.99 16.53
N GLU A 5 -51.96 -18.98 17.32
CA GLU A 5 -51.22 -17.69 17.36
C GLU A 5 -49.77 -17.84 17.79
N LEU A 6 -49.51 -18.71 18.79
CA LEU A 6 -48.15 -19.02 19.24
C LEU A 6 -47.34 -19.75 18.16
N GLN A 7 -47.97 -20.59 17.38
CA GLN A 7 -47.32 -21.33 16.30
C GLN A 7 -47.02 -20.42 15.13
N GLU A 8 -47.94 -19.54 14.77
CA GLU A 8 -47.75 -18.52 13.74
C GLU A 8 -46.64 -17.51 14.11
N MET A 9 -46.57 -17.07 15.38
CA MET A 9 -45.47 -16.22 15.85
C MET A 9 -44.10 -16.93 15.80
N ARG A 10 -44.05 -18.24 16.11
CA ARG A 10 -42.80 -19.01 15.98
C ARG A 10 -42.34 -19.15 14.54
N GLU A 11 -43.27 -19.38 13.61
CA GLU A 11 -42.96 -19.47 12.18
C GLU A 11 -42.48 -18.11 11.61
N GLN A 12 -43.14 -17.02 12.04
CA GLN A 12 -42.70 -15.66 11.66
C GLN A 12 -41.32 -15.32 12.23
N MET A 13 -41.03 -15.68 13.48
CA MET A 13 -39.71 -15.49 14.07
C MET A 13 -38.65 -16.37 13.41
N ALA A 14 -38.95 -17.59 13.02
CA ALA A 14 -38.03 -18.44 12.29
C ALA A 14 -37.72 -17.90 10.89
N ALA A 15 -38.76 -17.43 10.18
CA ALA A 15 -38.58 -16.79 8.88
C ALA A 15 -37.81 -15.47 8.96
N LEU A 16 -38.03 -14.68 10.01
CA LEU A 16 -37.27 -13.44 10.26
C LEU A 16 -35.80 -13.74 10.57
N LYS A 17 -35.55 -14.74 11.41
CA LYS A 17 -34.19 -15.18 11.73
C LYS A 17 -33.44 -15.72 10.51
N GLU A 18 -34.12 -16.44 9.62
CA GLU A 18 -33.55 -16.91 8.38
C GLU A 18 -33.23 -15.75 7.42
N LYS A 19 -34.08 -14.73 7.32
CA LYS A 19 -33.83 -13.51 6.54
C LYS A 19 -32.65 -12.71 7.09
N LEU A 20 -32.56 -12.55 8.41
CA LEU A 20 -31.43 -11.87 9.08
C LEU A 20 -30.13 -12.61 8.82
N ASN A 21 -30.07 -13.91 8.99
CA ASN A 21 -28.88 -14.72 8.70
C ASN A 21 -28.46 -14.61 7.21
N LYS A 22 -29.41 -14.58 6.28
CA LYS A 22 -29.11 -14.36 4.85
C LYS A 22 -28.55 -12.96 4.59
N GLN A 23 -29.08 -11.93 5.23
CA GLN A 23 -28.57 -10.56 5.12
C GLN A 23 -27.16 -10.42 5.70
N GLU A 24 -26.89 -11.03 6.84
CA GLU A 24 -25.58 -11.06 7.48
C GLU A 24 -24.52 -11.73 6.59
N VAL A 25 -24.83 -12.90 6.03
CA VAL A 25 -23.93 -13.61 5.10
C VAL A 25 -23.67 -12.79 3.82
N VAL A 26 -24.68 -12.06 3.31
CA VAL A 26 -24.52 -11.20 2.14
C VAL A 26 -23.65 -9.99 2.47
N ASN A 27 -23.85 -9.37 3.63
CA ASN A 27 -23.05 -8.25 4.10
C ASN A 27 -21.56 -8.63 4.27
N ASP A 28 -21.30 -9.76 4.90
CA ASP A 28 -19.95 -10.31 5.09
C ASP A 28 -19.22 -10.53 3.76
N ARG A 29 -19.92 -11.09 2.76
CA ARG A 29 -19.35 -11.28 1.43
C ARG A 29 -19.01 -9.97 0.75
N LEU A 30 -19.92 -8.99 0.81
CA LEU A 30 -19.69 -7.66 0.24
C LEU A 30 -18.48 -6.97 0.86
N ILE A 31 -18.32 -7.06 2.17
CA ILE A 31 -17.19 -6.47 2.89
C ILE A 31 -15.87 -7.14 2.48
N ARG A 32 -15.83 -8.47 2.45
CA ARG A 32 -14.65 -9.22 1.99
C ARG A 32 -14.28 -8.87 0.55
N ASP A 33 -15.25 -8.72 -0.32
CA ASP A 33 -15.02 -8.31 -1.71
C ASP A 33 -14.43 -6.89 -1.81
N VAL A 34 -14.91 -5.95 -0.98
CA VAL A 34 -14.34 -4.60 -0.88
C VAL A 34 -12.89 -4.64 -0.41
N LEU A 35 -12.59 -5.43 0.63
CA LEU A 35 -11.22 -5.58 1.16
C LEU A 35 -10.28 -6.19 0.12
N ILE A 36 -10.71 -7.23 -0.60
CA ILE A 36 -9.95 -7.85 -1.67
C ILE A 36 -9.70 -6.85 -2.81
N LYS A 37 -10.71 -6.06 -3.17
CA LYS A 37 -10.58 -5.02 -4.20
C LYS A 37 -9.59 -3.94 -3.81
N LYS A 38 -9.61 -3.48 -2.55
CA LYS A 38 -8.64 -2.53 -2.01
C LYS A 38 -7.23 -3.11 -2.03
N LYS A 39 -7.05 -4.35 -1.56
CA LYS A 39 -5.75 -5.05 -1.63
C LYS A 39 -5.25 -5.13 -3.07
N LYS A 40 -6.10 -5.52 -4.02
CA LYS A 40 -5.74 -5.59 -5.45
C LYS A 40 -5.31 -4.23 -6.02
N SER A 41 -5.94 -3.14 -5.56
CA SER A 41 -5.54 -1.77 -5.92
C SER A 41 -4.14 -1.44 -5.43
N VAL A 42 -3.82 -1.79 -4.18
CA VAL A 42 -2.48 -1.62 -3.60
C VAL A 42 -1.46 -2.46 -4.36
N ASP A 43 -1.74 -3.75 -4.61
CA ASP A 43 -0.88 -4.67 -5.36
C ASP A 43 -0.54 -4.11 -6.76
N LYS A 44 -1.55 -3.67 -7.51
CA LYS A 44 -1.38 -3.10 -8.86
C LYS A 44 -0.48 -1.87 -8.83
N ASN A 45 -0.67 -0.99 -7.84
CA ASN A 45 0.11 0.23 -7.72
C ASN A 45 1.58 -0.05 -7.46
N ILE A 46 1.89 -1.01 -6.58
CA ILE A 46 3.27 -1.40 -6.25
C ILE A 46 3.97 -2.05 -7.42
N TRP A 47 3.29 -2.95 -8.15
CA TRP A 47 3.85 -3.54 -9.36
C TRP A 47 4.16 -2.50 -10.43
N PHE A 48 3.26 -1.53 -10.63
CA PHE A 48 3.48 -0.44 -11.58
C PHE A 48 4.72 0.38 -11.20
N VAL A 49 4.82 0.81 -9.93
CA VAL A 49 5.98 1.57 -9.43
C VAL A 49 7.27 0.74 -9.54
N GLY A 50 7.20 -0.56 -9.24
CA GLY A 50 8.34 -1.46 -9.38
C GLY A 50 8.87 -1.57 -10.80
N ILE A 51 7.98 -1.76 -11.78
CA ILE A 51 8.35 -1.83 -13.20
C ILE A 51 8.96 -0.50 -13.66
N CYS A 52 8.33 0.64 -13.34
CA CYS A 52 8.88 1.96 -13.64
C CYS A 52 10.26 2.16 -13.02
N GLY A 53 10.45 1.72 -11.76
CA GLY A 53 11.74 1.77 -11.08
C GLY A 53 12.83 0.98 -11.80
N LEU A 54 12.55 -0.25 -12.23
CA LEU A 54 13.50 -1.08 -12.99
C LEU A 54 13.90 -0.43 -14.32
N ILE A 55 12.95 0.13 -15.06
CA ILE A 55 13.23 0.86 -16.31
C ILE A 55 14.12 2.06 -16.02
N THR A 56 13.82 2.83 -14.97
CA THR A 56 14.59 4.02 -14.58
C THR A 56 16.03 3.66 -14.19
N ILE A 57 16.24 2.55 -13.45
CA ILE A 57 17.59 2.06 -13.10
C ILE A 57 18.39 1.75 -14.36
N THR A 58 17.78 1.03 -15.31
CA THR A 58 18.48 0.59 -16.53
C THR A 58 18.87 1.80 -17.40
N ILE A 59 17.93 2.68 -17.69
CA ILE A 59 18.18 3.86 -18.52
C ILE A 59 19.13 4.84 -17.80
N GLY A 60 18.91 5.07 -16.49
CA GLY A 60 19.72 5.97 -15.69
C GLY A 60 21.18 5.53 -15.61
N ASN A 61 21.44 4.25 -15.31
CA ASN A 61 22.80 3.73 -15.25
C ASN A 61 23.51 3.80 -16.62
N TRP A 62 22.80 3.51 -17.70
CA TRP A 62 23.34 3.67 -19.06
C TRP A 62 23.77 5.12 -19.32
N THR A 63 22.88 6.07 -19.06
CA THR A 63 23.15 7.50 -19.27
C THR A 63 24.32 8.00 -18.41
N PHE A 64 24.39 7.60 -17.13
CA PHE A 64 25.48 8.00 -16.23
C PHE A 64 26.82 7.37 -16.64
N PHE A 65 26.80 6.13 -17.14
CA PHE A 65 28.00 5.49 -17.68
C PHE A 65 28.55 6.27 -18.89
N ASP A 66 27.68 6.65 -19.84
CA ASP A 66 28.08 7.42 -21.03
C ASP A 66 28.59 8.84 -20.67
N LEU A 67 28.13 9.40 -19.54
CA LEU A 67 28.62 10.70 -19.03
C LEU A 67 29.98 10.59 -18.30
N GLY A 68 30.52 9.39 -18.12
CA GLY A 68 31.79 9.17 -17.43
C GLY A 68 31.72 9.29 -15.91
N VAL A 69 30.53 9.13 -15.32
CA VAL A 69 30.31 9.12 -13.86
C VAL A 69 31.01 7.90 -13.26
N SER A 70 31.51 8.01 -12.01
CA SER A 70 32.29 6.95 -11.37
C SER A 70 31.52 5.64 -11.21
N THR A 71 32.22 4.52 -11.42
CA THR A 71 31.64 3.17 -11.26
C THR A 71 31.09 2.93 -9.85
N TRP A 72 31.71 3.54 -8.83
CA TRP A 72 31.24 3.46 -7.45
C TRP A 72 29.85 4.10 -7.26
N PHE A 73 29.58 5.21 -7.94
CA PHE A 73 28.27 5.85 -7.93
C PHE A 73 27.22 4.95 -8.62
N LEU A 74 27.54 4.32 -9.74
CA LEU A 74 26.64 3.41 -10.44
C LEU A 74 26.28 2.20 -9.58
N ILE A 75 27.28 1.59 -8.93
CA ILE A 75 27.06 0.47 -8.02
C ILE A 75 26.20 0.90 -6.82
N GLY A 76 26.55 2.02 -6.17
CA GLY A 76 25.83 2.55 -5.03
C GLY A 76 24.37 2.87 -5.35
N THR A 77 24.11 3.52 -6.50
CA THR A 77 22.76 3.80 -6.99
C THR A 77 21.96 2.53 -7.25
N THR A 78 22.57 1.53 -7.89
CA THR A 78 21.93 0.25 -8.17
C THR A 78 21.55 -0.48 -6.87
N VAL A 79 22.49 -0.56 -5.91
CA VAL A 79 22.25 -1.21 -4.61
C VAL A 79 21.16 -0.48 -3.83
N LEU A 80 21.17 0.85 -3.79
CA LEU A 80 20.15 1.66 -3.12
C LEU A 80 18.76 1.45 -3.71
N MET A 81 18.65 1.42 -5.04
CA MET A 81 17.40 1.20 -5.73
C MET A 81 16.87 -0.21 -5.54
N LEU A 82 17.74 -1.24 -5.62
CA LEU A 82 17.35 -2.63 -5.35
C LEU A 82 16.91 -2.83 -3.89
N ALA A 83 17.62 -2.24 -2.94
CA ALA A 83 17.23 -2.28 -1.53
C ALA A 83 15.86 -1.63 -1.31
N SER A 84 15.60 -0.47 -1.91
CA SER A 84 14.30 0.22 -1.85
C SER A 84 13.18 -0.63 -2.45
N PHE A 85 13.45 -1.31 -3.56
CA PHE A 85 12.50 -2.22 -4.20
C PHE A 85 12.16 -3.43 -3.32
N LEU A 86 13.17 -4.08 -2.75
CA LEU A 86 12.97 -5.21 -1.83
C LEU A 86 12.22 -4.81 -0.57
N LEU A 87 12.57 -3.68 0.04
CA LEU A 87 11.88 -3.14 1.23
C LEU A 87 10.42 -2.77 0.95
N THR A 88 10.05 -2.52 -0.29
CA THR A 88 8.67 -2.28 -0.70
C THR A 88 7.90 -3.58 -0.92
N ILE A 89 8.49 -4.58 -1.59
CA ILE A 89 7.81 -5.82 -1.96
C ILE A 89 7.65 -6.78 -0.77
N ILE A 90 8.69 -6.96 0.05
CA ILE A 90 8.68 -7.94 1.14
C ILE A 90 7.53 -7.69 2.13
N PRO A 91 7.35 -6.48 2.68
CA PRO A 91 6.27 -6.21 3.62
C PRO A 91 4.88 -6.28 2.97
N HIS A 92 4.80 -6.03 1.66
CA HIS A 92 3.54 -6.04 0.94
C HIS A 92 2.87 -7.42 0.94
N ASN A 93 3.67 -8.49 0.91
CA ASN A 93 3.17 -9.86 0.99
C ASN A 93 2.62 -10.25 2.37
N TRP A 94 2.73 -9.38 3.40
CA TRP A 94 2.19 -9.67 4.73
C TRP A 94 0.66 -9.69 4.76
N VAL A 95 0.01 -8.82 3.97
CA VAL A 95 -1.46 -8.85 3.86
C VAL A 95 -1.86 -9.91 2.84
N LYS A 96 -2.16 -11.11 3.31
CA LYS A 96 -2.53 -12.23 2.44
C LYS A 96 -4.02 -12.18 2.10
N LYS A 97 -4.31 -12.42 0.82
CA LYS A 97 -5.70 -12.56 0.36
C LYS A 97 -6.42 -13.73 1.06
N ALA A 98 -5.69 -14.79 1.38
CA ALA A 98 -6.22 -15.94 2.11
C ALA A 98 -6.76 -15.58 3.50
N ASP A 99 -6.07 -14.67 4.23
CA ASP A 99 -6.50 -14.25 5.57
C ASP A 99 -7.83 -13.47 5.51
N ILE A 100 -8.04 -12.67 4.45
CA ILE A 100 -9.30 -11.97 4.22
C ILE A 100 -10.42 -12.95 3.86
N GLN A 101 -10.12 -13.94 2.99
CA GLN A 101 -11.11 -14.93 2.53
C GLN A 101 -11.50 -15.92 3.60
N SER A 102 -10.57 -16.33 4.47
CA SER A 102 -10.83 -17.28 5.58
C SER A 102 -11.59 -16.66 6.76
N GLY A 103 -11.84 -15.35 6.74
CA GLY A 103 -12.49 -14.64 7.84
C GLY A 103 -11.57 -14.25 8.98
N ASN A 104 -10.24 -14.44 8.83
CA ASN A 104 -9.28 -14.03 9.85
C ASN A 104 -8.97 -12.52 9.74
N LEU A 105 -10.04 -11.72 9.87
CA LEU A 105 -10.01 -10.27 9.65
C LEU A 105 -9.11 -9.55 10.64
N LEU A 106 -9.03 -10.05 11.88
CA LEU A 106 -8.16 -9.46 12.92
C LEU A 106 -6.68 -9.56 12.54
N VAL A 107 -6.26 -10.69 11.96
CA VAL A 107 -4.88 -10.87 11.46
C VAL A 107 -4.64 -9.95 10.27
N ALA A 108 -5.59 -9.85 9.33
CA ALA A 108 -5.50 -8.96 8.20
C ALA A 108 -5.38 -7.48 8.62
N ALA A 109 -6.15 -7.03 9.62
CA ALA A 109 -6.05 -5.68 10.18
C ALA A 109 -4.69 -5.41 10.83
N LYS A 110 -4.18 -6.37 11.64
CA LYS A 110 -2.85 -6.25 12.26
C LYS A 110 -1.74 -6.12 11.23
N GLN A 111 -1.82 -6.90 10.16
CA GLN A 111 -0.87 -6.85 9.05
C GLN A 111 -0.97 -5.52 8.28
N ALA A 112 -2.18 -5.03 8.01
CA ALA A 112 -2.42 -3.75 7.35
C ALA A 112 -1.90 -2.57 8.18
N ARG A 113 -2.11 -2.55 9.52
CA ARG A 113 -1.56 -1.54 10.44
C ARG A 113 -0.03 -1.54 10.43
N ARG A 114 0.59 -2.73 10.43
CA ARG A 114 2.04 -2.87 10.36
C ARG A 114 2.60 -2.35 9.05
N LEU A 115 1.94 -2.68 7.94
CA LEU A 115 2.31 -2.21 6.61
C LEU A 115 2.18 -0.67 6.50
N ARG A 116 1.07 -0.10 7.00
CA ARG A 116 0.85 1.35 7.06
C ARG A 116 1.96 2.08 7.83
N LYS A 117 2.37 1.54 8.99
CA LYS A 117 3.48 2.11 9.78
C LYS A 117 4.77 2.12 8.97
N LEU A 118 5.10 1.02 8.32
CA LEU A 118 6.30 0.93 7.47
C LEU A 118 6.29 1.96 6.33
N TYR A 119 5.14 2.18 5.66
CA TYR A 119 5.04 3.18 4.61
C TYR A 119 5.29 4.60 5.12
N LYS A 120 4.81 4.93 6.33
CA LYS A 120 5.06 6.23 6.96
C LYS A 120 6.52 6.40 7.37
N ASP A 121 7.10 5.39 8.01
CA ASP A 121 8.50 5.43 8.44
C ASP A 121 9.44 5.49 7.22
N TRP A 122 9.11 4.75 6.17
CA TRP A 122 9.87 4.71 4.92
C TRP A 122 9.81 6.02 4.14
N GLU A 123 8.69 6.75 4.21
CA GLU A 123 8.56 8.07 3.60
C GLU A 123 9.61 9.05 4.14
N ILE A 124 9.79 9.10 5.44
CA ILE A 124 10.78 9.97 6.10
C ILE A 124 12.21 9.54 5.74
N ILE A 125 12.51 8.25 5.87
CA ILE A 125 13.84 7.70 5.54
C ILE A 125 14.15 7.92 4.06
N GLY A 126 13.17 7.70 3.19
CA GLY A 126 13.31 7.88 1.74
C GLY A 126 13.65 9.32 1.34
N ILE A 127 13.03 10.32 2.00
CA ILE A 127 13.33 11.74 1.75
C ILE A 127 14.77 12.05 2.13
N VAL A 128 15.22 11.66 3.32
CA VAL A 128 16.59 11.90 3.78
C VAL A 128 17.61 11.24 2.86
N LEU A 129 17.37 9.97 2.50
CA LEU A 129 18.24 9.20 1.62
C LEU A 129 18.30 9.80 0.21
N SER A 130 17.17 10.32 -0.30
CA SER A 130 17.12 10.99 -1.60
C SER A 130 17.92 12.29 -1.61
N ILE A 131 17.88 13.07 -0.54
CA ILE A 131 18.68 14.31 -0.43
C ILE A 131 20.18 13.99 -0.45
N ILE A 132 20.61 12.97 0.30
CA ILE A 132 22.02 12.52 0.32
C ILE A 132 22.44 12.05 -1.07
N TRP A 133 21.60 11.23 -1.72
CA TRP A 133 21.86 10.71 -3.05
C TRP A 133 21.96 11.81 -4.11
N VAL A 134 21.06 12.81 -4.08
CA VAL A 134 21.10 13.97 -5.01
C VAL A 134 22.36 14.80 -4.78
N GLY A 135 22.79 15.00 -3.54
CA GLY A 135 24.05 15.68 -3.23
C GLY A 135 25.25 14.94 -3.83
N TRP A 136 25.29 13.61 -3.70
CA TRP A 136 26.34 12.78 -4.32
C TRP A 136 26.29 12.85 -5.84
N LEU A 137 25.09 12.76 -6.43
CA LEU A 137 24.91 12.92 -7.88
C LEU A 137 25.48 14.25 -8.40
N PHE A 138 25.21 15.37 -7.72
CA PHE A 138 25.73 16.67 -8.13
C PHE A 138 27.25 16.75 -8.04
N ALA A 139 27.85 16.17 -7.01
CA ALA A 139 29.30 16.09 -6.88
C ALA A 139 29.92 15.29 -8.05
N GLU A 140 29.35 14.15 -8.39
CA GLU A 140 29.80 13.31 -9.52
C GLU A 140 29.64 14.03 -10.89
N LEU A 141 28.49 14.65 -11.13
CA LEU A 141 28.24 15.36 -12.39
C LEU A 141 29.20 16.53 -12.58
N THR A 142 29.51 17.28 -11.53
CA THR A 142 30.45 18.38 -11.60
C THR A 142 31.88 17.91 -11.85
N SER A 143 32.23 16.69 -11.47
CA SER A 143 33.54 16.08 -11.69
C SER A 143 33.66 15.39 -13.05
N ALA A 144 32.55 14.85 -13.57
CA ALA A 144 32.55 14.06 -14.81
C ALA A 144 32.30 14.89 -16.06
N VAL A 145 31.61 16.06 -15.94
CA VAL A 145 31.17 16.86 -17.10
C VAL A 145 31.88 18.19 -17.16
N ASP A 146 32.85 18.33 -18.05
CA ASP A 146 33.57 19.58 -18.28
C ASP A 146 32.76 20.64 -19.05
N ASN A 147 31.80 20.19 -19.87
CA ASN A 147 30.96 21.07 -20.68
C ASN A 147 29.90 21.77 -19.81
N LYS A 148 30.13 23.04 -19.45
CA LYS A 148 29.25 23.84 -18.57
C LYS A 148 27.79 23.92 -19.05
N PRO A 149 27.48 24.23 -20.32
CA PRO A 149 26.12 24.22 -20.84
C PRO A 149 25.41 22.88 -20.63
N LEU A 150 26.09 21.76 -20.89
CA LEU A 150 25.56 20.40 -20.66
C LEU A 150 25.33 20.14 -19.17
N LEU A 151 26.29 20.51 -18.32
CA LEU A 151 26.18 20.37 -16.86
C LEU A 151 24.95 21.11 -16.30
N TYR A 152 24.75 22.38 -16.70
CA TYR A 152 23.58 23.15 -16.26
C TYR A 152 22.26 22.54 -16.75
N GLY A 153 22.24 22.02 -17.99
CA GLY A 153 21.09 21.29 -18.52
C GLY A 153 20.75 20.04 -17.70
N LEU A 154 21.77 19.25 -17.32
CA LEU A 154 21.61 18.04 -16.49
C LEU A 154 21.13 18.39 -15.10
N ILE A 155 21.73 19.39 -14.43
CA ILE A 155 21.29 19.85 -13.10
C ILE A 155 19.85 20.35 -13.15
N GLY A 156 19.50 21.19 -14.12
CA GLY A 156 18.15 21.68 -14.33
C GLY A 156 17.14 20.55 -14.56
N GLY A 157 17.51 19.57 -15.38
CA GLY A 157 16.71 18.37 -15.64
C GLY A 157 16.50 17.52 -14.38
N CYS A 158 17.56 17.34 -13.56
CA CYS A 158 17.46 16.61 -12.27
C CYS A 158 16.54 17.33 -11.28
N ILE A 159 16.64 18.66 -11.17
CA ILE A 159 15.76 19.44 -10.27
C ILE A 159 14.31 19.33 -10.73
N PHE A 160 14.03 19.55 -12.00
CA PHE A 160 12.68 19.49 -12.56
C PHE A 160 12.10 18.08 -12.47
N GLY A 161 12.86 17.06 -12.85
CA GLY A 161 12.48 15.66 -12.72
C GLY A 161 12.28 15.24 -11.28
N GLY A 162 13.12 15.73 -10.35
CA GLY A 162 13.00 15.50 -8.91
C GLY A 162 11.71 16.08 -8.32
N ILE A 163 11.32 17.29 -8.70
CA ILE A 163 10.07 17.92 -8.29
C ILE A 163 8.86 17.10 -8.78
N ILE A 164 8.82 16.77 -10.07
CA ILE A 164 7.73 15.99 -10.65
C ILE A 164 7.68 14.59 -10.02
N GLY A 165 8.82 13.91 -9.93
CA GLY A 165 8.94 12.58 -9.32
C GLY A 165 8.54 12.58 -7.85
N GLY A 166 8.93 13.61 -7.11
CA GLY A 166 8.52 13.82 -5.70
C GLY A 166 7.02 13.96 -5.55
N ILE A 167 6.37 14.81 -6.37
CA ILE A 167 4.91 15.00 -6.34
C ILE A 167 4.17 13.67 -6.67
N VAL A 168 4.62 12.98 -7.70
CA VAL A 168 4.02 11.70 -8.11
C VAL A 168 4.24 10.65 -7.03
N GLY A 169 5.45 10.52 -6.49
CA GLY A 169 5.79 9.57 -5.42
C GLY A 169 4.97 9.83 -4.16
N PHE A 170 4.85 11.08 -3.73
CA PHE A 170 4.04 11.46 -2.56
C PHE A 170 2.55 11.12 -2.76
N ARG A 171 1.99 11.43 -3.94
CA ARG A 171 0.60 11.07 -4.26
C ARG A 171 0.37 9.56 -4.26
N GLN A 172 1.31 8.79 -4.80
CA GLN A 172 1.27 7.34 -4.82
C GLN A 172 1.32 6.75 -3.40
N ASN A 173 2.26 7.23 -2.57
CA ASN A 173 2.38 6.80 -1.17
C ASN A 173 1.11 7.10 -0.38
N LYS A 174 0.57 8.32 -0.50
CA LYS A 174 -0.68 8.72 0.14
C LYS A 174 -1.86 7.85 -0.30
N LYS A 175 -1.92 7.46 -1.57
CA LYS A 175 -2.95 6.56 -2.08
C LYS A 175 -2.89 5.19 -1.41
N VAL A 176 -1.69 4.59 -1.29
CA VAL A 176 -1.50 3.30 -0.61
C VAL A 176 -1.90 3.40 0.87
N ILE A 177 -1.47 4.45 1.58
CA ILE A 177 -1.84 4.68 2.97
C ILE A 177 -3.36 4.80 3.13
N ASN A 178 -4.03 5.57 2.28
CA ASN A 178 -5.49 5.74 2.33
C ASN A 178 -6.25 4.42 2.08
N GLU A 179 -5.76 3.57 1.17
CA GLU A 179 -6.36 2.25 0.93
C GLU A 179 -6.18 1.33 2.14
N LEU A 180 -5.01 1.36 2.79
CA LEU A 180 -4.75 0.60 4.02
C LEU A 180 -5.60 1.11 5.19
N ASP A 181 -5.74 2.44 5.34
CA ASP A 181 -6.62 3.05 6.36
C ASP A 181 -8.08 2.66 6.12
N GLY A 182 -8.52 2.65 4.87
CA GLY A 182 -9.84 2.16 4.52
C GLY A 182 -10.04 0.68 4.85
N MET A 183 -9.04 -0.18 4.65
CA MET A 183 -9.12 -1.60 5.05
C MET A 183 -9.24 -1.74 6.57
N ILE A 184 -8.40 -1.04 7.32
CA ILE A 184 -8.40 -1.08 8.79
C ILE A 184 -9.75 -0.64 9.33
N ARG A 185 -10.28 0.50 8.85
CA ARG A 185 -11.57 1.02 9.31
C ARG A 185 -12.73 0.05 9.04
N TYR A 186 -12.79 -0.57 7.85
CA TYR A 186 -13.83 -1.56 7.56
C TYR A 186 -13.77 -2.78 8.48
N ILE A 187 -12.56 -3.23 8.84
CA ILE A 187 -12.40 -4.36 9.74
C ILE A 187 -12.79 -3.99 11.17
N GLU A 188 -12.48 -2.77 11.61
CA GLU A 188 -12.88 -2.24 12.92
C GLU A 188 -14.40 -2.11 13.03
N GLU A 189 -15.07 -1.55 12.04
CA GLU A 189 -16.53 -1.44 11.98
C GLU A 189 -17.23 -2.83 12.10
N ILE A 190 -16.68 -3.85 11.44
CA ILE A 190 -17.22 -5.22 11.55
C ILE A 190 -17.02 -5.78 12.96
N SER A 191 -15.83 -5.60 13.53
CA SER A 191 -15.50 -6.10 14.86
C SER A 191 -16.38 -5.48 15.95
N GLU A 192 -16.72 -4.20 15.81
CA GLU A 192 -17.63 -3.50 16.73
C GLU A 192 -19.06 -4.02 16.62
N LEU A 193 -19.56 -4.25 15.41
CA LEU A 193 -20.89 -4.83 15.18
C LEU A 193 -21.00 -6.26 15.72
N ASP A 194 -19.97 -7.09 15.55
CA ASP A 194 -19.93 -8.45 16.09
C ASP A 194 -19.91 -8.45 17.63
N GLU A 195 -19.24 -7.49 18.26
CA GLU A 195 -19.23 -7.34 19.72
C GLU A 195 -20.59 -6.86 20.26
N GLU A 196 -21.28 -5.97 19.55
CA GLU A 196 -22.58 -5.43 19.92
C GLU A 196 -23.66 -6.53 19.82
N ASN A 197 -23.69 -7.29 18.73
CA ASN A 197 -24.58 -8.43 18.54
C ASN A 197 -24.37 -9.53 19.62
N ASN A 198 -23.12 -9.83 19.96
CA ASN A 198 -22.79 -10.79 21.01
C ASN A 198 -23.19 -10.33 22.43
N LYS A 199 -23.26 -9.01 22.67
CA LYS A 199 -23.77 -8.47 23.95
C LYS A 199 -25.29 -8.55 24.04
N GLU A 200 -25.98 -8.27 22.93
CA GLU A 200 -27.45 -8.42 22.88
C GLU A 200 -27.90 -9.88 23.04
N GLU A 201 -27.18 -10.84 22.44
CA GLU A 201 -27.47 -12.28 22.62
C GLU A 201 -27.22 -12.77 24.04
N LYS A 202 -26.27 -12.18 24.76
CA LYS A 202 -25.96 -12.58 26.16
C LYS A 202 -26.78 -11.81 27.21
N GLY A 203 -27.42 -10.72 26.81
CA GLY A 203 -28.27 -9.90 27.68
C GLY A 203 -29.74 -10.30 27.68
N LEU A 204 -30.12 -11.28 26.88
CA LEU A 204 -31.40 -11.98 26.85
C LEU A 204 -31.30 -13.33 27.56
#